data_efa3f4f56b109e3f5b04ddd6baedf8b2
#
_entry.id   efa3f4f56b109e3f5b04ddd6baedf8b2
#
_cell.length_a   1.000
_cell.length_b   1.000
_cell.length_c   1.000
_cell.angle_alpha   90.00
_cell.angle_beta   90.00
_cell.angle_gamma   90.00
#
_symmetry.space_group_name_H-M   'P 1'
#
loop_
_entity.id
_entity.type
_entity.pdbx_description
1 polymer ?
#
loop_
_entity_poly.entity_id
_entity_poly.type
_entity_poly.pdbx_seq_one_letter_code
_entity_poly.pdbx_strand_id
1 'polypeptide(L)'
;MSASKLFLGRLRREIETHPAVNHLFLNRLATSPFARQDYRVFAQNHYPLVCVFTHYLERLLVRAPDSNAKLWLAKVLVDEYGEGSEGKDHAELYARFLAATGGDAARVLLERLPAPAHRFISTHRRLVSERPFLEGLGAVGPGHEWAIPKMFEAVVPGLRRAGFDEQQILYFTLHVEQDGDHGSWLEEALAEYATTPEAQAQIRNGALASLSARYQFWEGVQREIVLYRQPRSVRQDGATPRALATEVLLTAWDAVPGAHAVERQLTRIRTRLRPSLTHVLKQTHEI
;
A
#
# COMPACT_ATOMS: atom_id res chain seq x y z
N MET A 1 0.62 -32.59 -3.55
CA MET A 1 0.77 -31.12 -3.50
C MET A 1 1.97 -30.75 -4.36
N SER A 2 1.87 -29.76 -5.26
CA SER A 2 2.98 -29.38 -6.14
C SER A 2 4.13 -28.74 -5.37
N ALA A 3 5.35 -28.75 -5.93
CA ALA A 3 6.52 -28.08 -5.33
C ALA A 3 6.27 -26.58 -5.15
N SER A 4 5.57 -25.93 -6.11
CA SER A 4 5.15 -24.53 -6.02
C SER A 4 4.25 -24.26 -4.82
N LYS A 5 3.21 -25.07 -4.60
CA LYS A 5 2.30 -24.92 -3.45
C LYS A 5 3.03 -25.14 -2.12
N LEU A 6 3.98 -26.07 -2.06
CA LEU A 6 4.81 -26.28 -0.86
C LEU A 6 5.70 -25.06 -0.58
N PHE A 7 6.27 -24.48 -1.62
CA PHE A 7 7.06 -23.24 -1.50
C PHE A 7 6.21 -22.08 -1.00
N LEU A 8 5.06 -21.82 -1.63
CA LEU A 8 4.16 -20.73 -1.24
C LEU A 8 3.68 -20.87 0.19
N GLY A 9 3.33 -22.09 0.62
CA GLY A 9 2.96 -22.36 2.02
C GLY A 9 4.11 -22.10 3.02
N ARG A 10 5.37 -22.36 2.64
CA ARG A 10 6.55 -21.99 3.46
C ARG A 10 6.74 -20.48 3.50
N LEU A 11 6.64 -19.81 2.34
CA LEU A 11 6.78 -18.37 2.24
C LEU A 11 5.71 -17.64 3.07
N ARG A 12 4.46 -18.09 3.04
CA ARG A 12 3.37 -17.54 3.85
C ARG A 12 3.72 -17.60 5.35
N ARG A 13 4.17 -18.75 5.86
CA ARG A 13 4.60 -18.86 7.26
C ARG A 13 5.80 -17.96 7.60
N GLU A 14 6.73 -17.82 6.68
CA GLU A 14 7.88 -16.91 6.86
C GLU A 14 7.43 -15.44 6.98
N ILE A 15 6.46 -15.03 6.17
CA ILE A 15 5.85 -13.69 6.21
C ILE A 15 5.09 -13.48 7.52
N GLU A 16 4.21 -14.41 7.91
CA GLU A 16 3.41 -14.33 9.13
C GLU A 16 4.25 -14.19 10.40
N THR A 17 5.45 -14.76 10.40
CA THR A 17 6.40 -14.69 11.52
C THR A 17 7.41 -13.55 11.39
N HIS A 18 7.40 -12.81 10.28
CA HIS A 18 8.39 -11.76 10.03
C HIS A 18 8.26 -10.59 11.03
N PRO A 19 9.37 -10.01 11.50
CA PRO A 19 9.36 -8.89 12.46
C PRO A 19 8.58 -7.64 11.98
N ALA A 20 8.42 -7.42 10.68
CA ALA A 20 7.60 -6.33 10.16
C ALA A 20 6.12 -6.53 10.43
N VAL A 21 5.63 -7.79 10.36
CA VAL A 21 4.23 -8.17 10.59
C VAL A 21 3.92 -8.19 12.09
N ASN A 22 4.89 -8.63 12.89
CA ASN A 22 4.78 -8.71 14.35
C ASN A 22 5.56 -7.57 15.05
N HIS A 23 5.51 -6.36 14.48
CA HIS A 23 6.31 -5.24 14.94
C HIS A 23 5.85 -4.74 16.32
N LEU A 24 6.80 -4.44 17.22
CA LEU A 24 6.50 -3.94 18.56
C LEU A 24 5.66 -2.66 18.55
N PHE A 25 5.86 -1.80 17.57
CA PHE A 25 5.04 -0.60 17.39
C PHE A 25 3.56 -0.95 17.13
N LEU A 26 3.28 -1.93 16.26
CA LEU A 26 1.91 -2.39 16.00
C LEU A 26 1.27 -2.97 17.26
N ASN A 27 2.01 -3.79 18.01
CA ASN A 27 1.55 -4.32 19.29
C ASN A 27 1.24 -3.20 20.30
N ARG A 28 2.04 -2.13 20.31
CA ARG A 28 1.78 -0.95 21.14
C ARG A 28 0.52 -0.20 20.68
N LEU A 29 0.31 -0.04 19.38
CA LEU A 29 -0.96 0.53 18.86
C LEU A 29 -2.16 -0.28 19.34
N ALA A 30 -2.04 -1.63 19.34
CA ALA A 30 -3.11 -2.51 19.82
C ALA A 30 -3.39 -2.42 21.31
N THR A 31 -2.37 -2.20 22.16
CA THR A 31 -2.48 -2.40 23.61
C THR A 31 -2.33 -1.14 24.46
N SER A 32 -1.70 -0.10 23.92
CA SER A 32 -1.39 1.13 24.67
C SER A 32 -2.26 2.30 24.23
N PRO A 33 -2.47 3.32 25.08
CA PRO A 33 -3.22 4.50 24.69
C PRO A 33 -2.40 5.38 23.74
N PHE A 34 -2.92 5.54 22.51
CA PHE A 34 -2.48 6.51 21.53
C PHE A 34 -3.58 7.55 21.34
N ALA A 35 -3.21 8.83 21.31
CA ALA A 35 -4.15 9.91 21.05
C ALA A 35 -4.39 10.07 19.53
N ARG A 36 -5.49 10.74 19.15
CA ARG A 36 -5.76 11.07 17.74
C ARG A 36 -4.61 11.80 17.04
N GLN A 37 -3.87 12.62 17.78
CA GLN A 37 -2.68 13.32 17.25
C GLN A 37 -1.53 12.37 16.90
N ASP A 38 -1.36 11.26 17.60
CA ASP A 38 -0.37 10.23 17.24
C ASP A 38 -0.76 9.53 15.97
N TYR A 39 -2.06 9.24 15.81
CA TYR A 39 -2.61 8.69 14.58
C TYR A 39 -2.55 9.68 13.41
N ARG A 40 -2.52 10.99 13.68
CA ARG A 40 -2.24 11.98 12.64
C ARG A 40 -0.82 11.82 12.07
N VAL A 41 0.18 11.66 12.93
CA VAL A 41 1.57 11.38 12.50
C VAL A 41 1.65 10.07 11.73
N PHE A 42 0.99 9.02 12.24
CA PHE A 42 0.88 7.73 11.55
C PHE A 42 0.26 7.90 10.15
N ALA A 43 -0.89 8.58 10.07
CA ALA A 43 -1.62 8.76 8.82
C ALA A 43 -0.83 9.58 7.78
N GLN A 44 -0.17 10.66 8.19
CA GLN A 44 0.67 11.48 7.33
C GLN A 44 1.86 10.71 6.73
N ASN A 45 2.40 9.75 7.45
CA ASN A 45 3.46 8.88 6.95
C ASN A 45 2.92 7.78 6.03
N HIS A 46 1.77 7.21 6.34
CA HIS A 46 1.24 6.04 5.63
C HIS A 46 0.46 6.42 4.36
N TYR A 47 -0.24 7.54 4.35
CA TYR A 47 -1.05 7.98 3.22
C TYR A 47 -0.29 8.01 1.88
N PRO A 48 0.94 8.55 1.80
CA PRO A 48 1.70 8.51 0.56
C PRO A 48 1.98 7.09 0.03
N LEU A 49 2.11 6.11 0.93
CA LEU A 49 2.31 4.71 0.55
C LEU A 49 1.07 4.14 -0.15
N VAL A 50 -0.10 4.49 0.37
CA VAL A 50 -1.39 4.09 -0.21
C VAL A 50 -1.56 4.72 -1.60
N CYS A 51 -1.32 6.02 -1.72
CA CYS A 51 -1.46 6.74 -3.00
C CYS A 51 -0.57 6.21 -4.13
N VAL A 52 0.60 5.68 -3.81
CA VAL A 52 1.54 5.19 -4.84
C VAL A 52 1.43 3.68 -5.10
N PHE A 53 0.61 2.95 -4.36
CA PHE A 53 0.54 1.50 -4.50
C PHE A 53 0.05 1.07 -5.89
N THR A 54 -0.98 1.70 -6.41
CA THR A 54 -1.47 1.46 -7.78
C THR A 54 -0.37 1.66 -8.83
N HIS A 55 0.53 2.63 -8.65
CA HIS A 55 1.64 2.85 -9.57
C HIS A 55 2.65 1.67 -9.58
N TYR A 56 2.81 0.94 -8.47
CA TYR A 56 3.63 -0.28 -8.47
C TYR A 56 2.99 -1.38 -9.31
N LEU A 57 1.68 -1.55 -9.20
CA LEU A 57 0.90 -2.51 -9.97
C LEU A 57 0.93 -2.17 -11.47
N GLU A 58 0.74 -0.90 -11.82
CA GLU A 58 0.84 -0.40 -13.20
C GLU A 58 2.21 -0.68 -13.83
N ARG A 59 3.28 -0.45 -13.07
CA ARG A 59 4.65 -0.76 -13.52
C ARG A 59 4.85 -2.24 -13.78
N LEU A 60 4.35 -3.09 -12.91
CA LEU A 60 4.40 -4.53 -13.11
C LEU A 60 3.50 -4.96 -14.27
N LEU A 61 2.32 -4.36 -14.45
CA LEU A 61 1.41 -4.65 -15.56
C LEU A 61 2.07 -4.44 -16.91
N VAL A 62 2.81 -3.34 -17.08
CA VAL A 62 3.57 -3.06 -18.33
C VAL A 62 4.69 -4.08 -18.57
N ARG A 63 5.28 -4.60 -17.49
CA ARG A 63 6.41 -5.56 -17.53
C ARG A 63 5.97 -7.02 -17.49
N ALA A 64 4.68 -7.28 -17.29
CA ALA A 64 4.15 -8.63 -17.14
C ALA A 64 4.44 -9.50 -18.36
N PRO A 65 4.99 -10.71 -18.18
CA PRO A 65 5.48 -11.55 -19.29
C PRO A 65 4.36 -12.14 -20.13
N ASP A 66 3.17 -12.26 -19.59
CA ASP A 66 2.04 -12.93 -20.23
C ASP A 66 0.68 -12.36 -19.78
N SER A 67 -0.39 -12.89 -20.36
CA SER A 67 -1.76 -12.45 -20.09
C SER A 67 -2.25 -12.81 -18.68
N ASN A 68 -1.77 -13.89 -18.07
CA ASN A 68 -2.18 -14.30 -16.72
C ASN A 68 -1.66 -13.32 -15.67
N ALA A 69 -0.37 -12.95 -15.74
CA ALA A 69 0.21 -11.92 -14.88
C ALA A 69 -0.52 -10.57 -15.04
N LYS A 70 -0.82 -10.18 -16.31
CA LYS A 70 -1.59 -8.95 -16.59
C LYS A 70 -2.98 -9.00 -16.00
N LEU A 71 -3.68 -10.11 -16.15
CA LEU A 71 -5.05 -10.27 -15.65
C LEU A 71 -5.10 -10.15 -14.13
N TRP A 72 -4.15 -10.80 -13.44
CA TRP A 72 -4.07 -10.71 -11.99
C TRP A 72 -3.79 -9.27 -11.53
N LEU A 73 -2.79 -8.61 -12.09
CA LEU A 73 -2.46 -7.22 -11.77
C LEU A 73 -3.61 -6.26 -12.06
N ALA A 74 -4.36 -6.49 -13.16
CA ALA A 74 -5.53 -5.71 -13.51
C ALA A 74 -6.67 -5.90 -12.50
N LYS A 75 -6.91 -7.12 -11.99
CA LYS A 75 -7.92 -7.38 -10.95
C LYS A 75 -7.61 -6.60 -9.68
N VAL A 76 -6.37 -6.65 -9.20
CA VAL A 76 -5.96 -5.88 -8.02
C VAL A 76 -6.10 -4.38 -8.27
N LEU A 77 -5.73 -3.89 -9.45
CA LEU A 77 -5.93 -2.48 -9.80
C LEU A 77 -7.41 -2.06 -9.79
N VAL A 78 -8.31 -2.90 -10.28
CA VAL A 78 -9.76 -2.63 -10.28
C VAL A 78 -10.27 -2.52 -8.84
N ASP A 79 -9.81 -3.41 -7.95
CA ASP A 79 -10.16 -3.38 -6.55
C ASP A 79 -9.59 -2.14 -5.83
N GLU A 80 -8.31 -1.82 -6.04
CA GLU A 80 -7.68 -0.60 -5.49
C GLU A 80 -8.42 0.68 -5.91
N TYR A 81 -9.01 0.72 -7.09
CA TYR A 81 -9.87 1.80 -7.56
C TYR A 81 -11.34 1.66 -7.13
N GLY A 82 -11.65 0.76 -6.20
CA GLY A 82 -12.96 0.57 -5.59
C GLY A 82 -13.99 -0.05 -6.55
N GLU A 83 -13.54 -0.91 -7.49
CA GLU A 83 -14.40 -1.57 -8.50
C GLU A 83 -15.30 -0.59 -9.30
N GLY A 84 -14.83 0.66 -9.45
CA GLY A 84 -15.59 1.72 -10.09
C GLY A 84 -16.73 2.32 -9.25
N SER A 85 -16.86 1.95 -7.98
CA SER A 85 -17.82 2.51 -7.04
C SER A 85 -17.29 3.82 -6.44
N GLU A 86 -18.12 4.88 -6.48
CA GLU A 86 -17.73 6.19 -5.93
C GLU A 86 -17.44 6.08 -4.42
N GLY A 87 -16.28 6.59 -4.02
CA GLY A 87 -15.85 6.64 -2.63
C GLY A 87 -15.39 5.32 -2.03
N LYS A 88 -15.11 4.29 -2.85
CA LYS A 88 -14.50 3.03 -2.43
C LYS A 88 -13.04 2.89 -2.85
N ASP A 89 -12.51 3.84 -3.62
CA ASP A 89 -11.07 3.94 -3.92
C ASP A 89 -10.25 3.94 -2.62
N HIS A 90 -9.25 3.09 -2.53
CA HIS A 90 -8.47 2.89 -1.30
C HIS A 90 -7.75 4.17 -0.86
N ALA A 91 -7.25 4.99 -1.78
CA ALA A 91 -6.65 6.28 -1.45
C ALA A 91 -7.70 7.27 -0.92
N GLU A 92 -8.94 7.25 -1.44
CA GLU A 92 -10.04 8.07 -0.92
C GLU A 92 -10.48 7.60 0.47
N LEU A 93 -10.60 6.28 0.71
CA LEU A 93 -10.90 5.73 2.03
C LEU A 93 -9.83 6.14 3.05
N TYR A 94 -8.55 6.06 2.67
CA TYR A 94 -7.47 6.49 3.55
C TYR A 94 -7.46 8.00 3.77
N ALA A 95 -7.77 8.81 2.75
CA ALA A 95 -7.89 10.28 2.90
C ALA A 95 -8.97 10.66 3.91
N ARG A 96 -10.09 9.92 4.00
CA ARG A 96 -11.12 10.12 5.05
C ARG A 96 -10.56 9.83 6.43
N PHE A 97 -9.81 8.75 6.61
CA PHE A 97 -9.12 8.48 7.87
C PHE A 97 -8.13 9.60 8.22
N LEU A 98 -7.31 10.03 7.28
CA LEU A 98 -6.36 11.14 7.49
C LEU A 98 -7.09 12.42 7.92
N ALA A 99 -8.21 12.77 7.27
CA ALA A 99 -9.05 13.91 7.64
C ALA A 99 -9.63 13.75 9.06
N ALA A 100 -10.08 12.55 9.44
CA ALA A 100 -10.57 12.26 10.78
C ALA A 100 -9.50 12.43 11.86
N THR A 101 -8.21 12.29 11.53
CA THR A 101 -7.10 12.63 12.44
C THR A 101 -6.82 14.14 12.54
N GLY A 102 -7.47 14.97 11.73
CA GLY A 102 -7.19 16.40 11.58
C GLY A 102 -6.05 16.67 10.56
N GLY A 103 -5.69 15.70 9.72
CA GLY A 103 -4.76 15.86 8.62
C GLY A 103 -5.43 16.40 7.36
N ASP A 104 -4.61 16.82 6.39
CA ASP A 104 -5.02 17.32 5.07
C ASP A 104 -4.29 16.51 3.99
N ALA A 105 -5.05 15.79 3.17
CA ALA A 105 -4.52 14.92 2.14
C ALA A 105 -3.75 15.69 1.04
N ALA A 106 -4.30 16.83 0.59
CA ALA A 106 -3.65 17.65 -0.42
C ALA A 106 -2.31 18.19 0.11
N ARG A 107 -2.30 18.65 1.35
CA ARG A 107 -1.09 19.16 2.00
C ARG A 107 -0.02 18.08 2.14
N VAL A 108 -0.39 16.86 2.55
CA VAL A 108 0.57 15.74 2.69
C VAL A 108 1.23 15.40 1.36
N LEU A 109 0.49 15.48 0.24
CA LEU A 109 1.03 15.19 -1.09
C LEU A 109 1.86 16.35 -1.68
N LEU A 110 1.60 17.60 -1.26
CA LEU A 110 2.35 18.78 -1.69
C LEU A 110 3.61 19.02 -0.84
N GLU A 111 3.59 18.57 0.40
CA GLU A 111 4.73 18.70 1.29
C GLU A 111 5.77 17.60 1.01
N ARG A 112 6.93 17.81 1.54
CA ARG A 112 8.01 16.82 1.52
C ARG A 112 7.58 15.52 2.21
N LEU A 113 7.78 14.38 1.53
CA LEU A 113 7.56 13.07 2.11
C LEU A 113 8.37 12.89 3.41
N PRO A 114 7.74 12.42 4.48
CA PRO A 114 8.44 12.00 5.67
C PRO A 114 9.52 10.96 5.33
N ALA A 115 10.65 10.99 6.04
CA ALA A 115 11.77 10.11 5.72
C ALA A 115 11.43 8.60 5.74
N PRO A 116 10.56 8.08 6.63
CA PRO A 116 10.11 6.69 6.58
C PRO A 116 9.36 6.37 5.29
N ALA A 117 8.41 7.21 4.90
CA ALA A 117 7.63 7.05 3.67
C ALA A 117 8.52 7.10 2.42
N HIS A 118 9.41 8.09 2.34
CA HIS A 118 10.35 8.23 1.23
C HIS A 118 11.19 6.96 1.03
N ARG A 119 11.78 6.41 2.08
CA ARG A 119 12.60 5.18 1.98
C ARG A 119 11.79 3.99 1.52
N PHE A 120 10.59 3.80 2.07
CA PHE A 120 9.70 2.73 1.67
C PHE A 120 9.33 2.81 0.18
N ILE A 121 8.87 3.97 -0.27
CA ILE A 121 8.45 4.22 -1.66
C ILE A 121 9.63 4.02 -2.61
N SER A 122 10.80 4.56 -2.30
CA SER A 122 12.00 4.41 -3.13
C SER A 122 12.44 2.95 -3.27
N THR A 123 12.33 2.16 -2.19
CA THR A 123 12.64 0.73 -2.23
C THR A 123 11.67 -0.03 -3.13
N HIS A 124 10.35 0.19 -2.98
CA HIS A 124 9.34 -0.49 -3.80
C HIS A 124 9.43 -0.07 -5.27
N ARG A 125 9.64 1.23 -5.55
CA ARG A 125 9.86 1.69 -6.92
C ARG A 125 11.01 0.97 -7.60
N ARG A 126 12.14 0.79 -6.91
CA ARG A 126 13.28 0.03 -7.43
C ARG A 126 12.93 -1.43 -7.67
N LEU A 127 12.22 -2.08 -6.74
CA LEU A 127 11.80 -3.48 -6.88
C LEU A 127 10.91 -3.69 -8.10
N VAL A 128 9.94 -2.83 -8.34
CA VAL A 128 8.98 -3.00 -9.43
C VAL A 128 9.51 -2.51 -10.78
N SER A 129 10.52 -1.62 -10.83
CA SER A 129 11.02 -1.01 -12.07
C SER A 129 12.35 -1.58 -12.55
N GLU A 130 13.27 -1.91 -11.62
CA GLU A 130 14.67 -2.23 -11.93
C GLU A 130 15.04 -3.69 -11.67
N ARG A 131 14.32 -4.37 -10.77
CA ARG A 131 14.57 -5.78 -10.41
C ARG A 131 13.82 -6.73 -11.34
N PRO A 132 14.16 -8.04 -11.38
CA PRO A 132 13.39 -9.03 -12.11
C PRO A 132 11.88 -8.95 -11.81
N PHE A 133 11.04 -9.26 -12.82
CA PHE A 133 9.58 -9.17 -12.68
C PHE A 133 9.07 -9.93 -11.44
N LEU A 134 9.56 -11.15 -11.22
CA LEU A 134 9.15 -11.97 -10.08
C LEU A 134 9.59 -11.41 -8.71
N GLU A 135 10.69 -10.65 -8.64
CA GLU A 135 11.03 -9.91 -7.40
C GLU A 135 10.02 -8.78 -7.16
N GLY A 136 9.66 -8.02 -8.20
CA GLY A 136 8.62 -6.99 -8.10
C GLY A 136 7.27 -7.57 -7.70
N LEU A 137 6.87 -8.69 -8.33
CA LEU A 137 5.64 -9.39 -8.01
C LEU A 137 5.66 -9.94 -6.56
N GLY A 138 6.79 -10.50 -6.12
CA GLY A 138 6.98 -10.94 -4.74
C GLY A 138 6.85 -9.80 -3.72
N ALA A 139 7.30 -8.60 -4.09
CA ALA A 139 7.24 -7.43 -3.21
C ALA A 139 5.81 -6.89 -3.02
N VAL A 140 5.03 -6.76 -4.11
CA VAL A 140 3.65 -6.24 -4.03
C VAL A 140 2.65 -7.31 -3.62
N GLY A 141 2.84 -8.54 -4.05
CA GLY A 141 1.98 -9.67 -3.68
C GLY A 141 2.32 -10.17 -2.26
N PRO A 142 3.13 -11.24 -2.11
CA PRO A 142 3.39 -11.83 -0.79
C PRO A 142 3.92 -10.82 0.24
N GLY A 143 4.81 -9.91 -0.16
CA GLY A 143 5.43 -8.94 0.74
C GLY A 143 4.50 -7.81 1.18
N HIS A 144 3.40 -7.58 0.48
CA HIS A 144 2.41 -6.55 0.79
C HIS A 144 1.06 -7.17 1.11
N GLU A 145 0.38 -7.77 0.14
CA GLU A 145 -0.99 -8.28 0.28
C GLU A 145 -1.14 -9.33 1.40
N TRP A 146 -0.23 -10.31 1.50
CA TRP A 146 -0.32 -11.31 2.57
C TRP A 146 0.06 -10.79 3.95
N ALA A 147 0.76 -9.66 4.02
CA ALA A 147 1.25 -9.09 5.27
C ALA A 147 0.28 -8.06 5.88
N ILE A 148 -0.46 -7.33 5.04
CA ILE A 148 -1.31 -6.20 5.45
C ILE A 148 -2.42 -6.61 6.42
N PRO A 149 -3.22 -7.66 6.17
CA PRO A 149 -4.34 -8.01 7.03
C PRO A 149 -3.90 -8.18 8.48
N LYS A 150 -2.88 -9.01 8.71
CA LYS A 150 -2.37 -9.25 10.07
C LYS A 150 -1.79 -8.01 10.75
N MET A 151 -1.16 -7.11 9.99
CA MET A 151 -0.70 -5.82 10.54
C MET A 151 -1.89 -4.94 10.94
N PHE A 152 -2.95 -4.91 10.15
CA PHE A 152 -4.12 -4.08 10.42
C PHE A 152 -5.01 -4.65 11.53
N GLU A 153 -5.05 -5.97 11.72
CA GLU A 153 -5.63 -6.58 12.94
C GLU A 153 -5.04 -5.98 14.21
N ALA A 154 -3.74 -5.67 14.22
CA ALA A 154 -3.11 -5.01 15.35
C ALA A 154 -3.42 -3.49 15.44
N VAL A 155 -3.66 -2.82 14.30
CA VAL A 155 -3.94 -1.38 14.25
C VAL A 155 -5.38 -1.04 14.65
N VAL A 156 -6.37 -1.79 14.15
CA VAL A 156 -7.81 -1.53 14.31
C VAL A 156 -8.25 -1.37 15.79
N PRO A 157 -7.86 -2.23 16.75
CA PRO A 157 -8.24 -2.05 18.15
C PRO A 157 -7.76 -0.72 18.75
N GLY A 158 -6.58 -0.26 18.33
CA GLY A 158 -6.03 1.02 18.76
C GLY A 158 -6.80 2.21 18.19
N LEU A 159 -7.20 2.14 16.93
CA LEU A 159 -8.03 3.18 16.29
C LEU A 159 -9.39 3.31 16.99
N ARG A 160 -10.07 2.20 17.26
CA ARG A 160 -11.34 2.18 18.00
C ARG A 160 -11.18 2.78 19.39
N ARG A 161 -10.09 2.44 20.10
CA ARG A 161 -9.79 3.00 21.42
C ARG A 161 -9.51 4.51 21.39
N ALA A 162 -8.93 5.03 20.31
CA ALA A 162 -8.71 6.46 20.10
C ALA A 162 -10.01 7.21 19.72
N GLY A 163 -11.15 6.52 19.63
CA GLY A 163 -12.46 7.09 19.37
C GLY A 163 -12.74 7.37 17.88
N PHE A 164 -12.09 6.65 16.96
CA PHE A 164 -12.49 6.63 15.56
C PHE A 164 -13.67 5.70 15.38
N ASP A 165 -14.67 6.12 14.59
CA ASP A 165 -15.80 5.30 14.19
C ASP A 165 -15.47 4.38 12.99
N GLU A 166 -16.35 3.38 12.72
CA GLU A 166 -16.12 2.37 11.68
C GLU A 166 -16.02 2.98 10.27
N GLN A 167 -16.71 4.08 9.98
CA GLN A 167 -16.61 4.77 8.69
C GLN A 167 -15.26 5.46 8.52
N GLN A 168 -14.71 6.01 9.60
CA GLN A 168 -13.40 6.65 9.59
C GLN A 168 -12.25 5.66 9.43
N ILE A 169 -12.43 4.41 9.86
CA ILE A 169 -11.40 3.36 9.80
C ILE A 169 -11.68 2.30 8.72
N LEU A 170 -12.65 2.53 7.85
CA LEU A 170 -13.10 1.57 6.84
C LEU A 170 -11.96 1.04 5.97
N TYR A 171 -10.98 1.87 5.63
CA TYR A 171 -9.77 1.43 4.92
C TYR A 171 -9.08 0.23 5.62
N PHE A 172 -8.96 0.27 6.94
CA PHE A 172 -8.28 -0.78 7.70
C PHE A 172 -9.14 -2.02 7.88
N THR A 173 -10.43 -1.84 8.18
CA THR A 173 -11.35 -2.97 8.38
C THR A 173 -11.61 -3.73 7.09
N LEU A 174 -11.71 -3.02 5.96
CA LEU A 174 -11.83 -3.63 4.63
C LEU A 174 -10.67 -4.60 4.35
N HIS A 175 -9.42 -4.18 4.59
CA HIS A 175 -8.26 -5.03 4.37
C HIS A 175 -8.13 -6.20 5.35
N VAL A 176 -8.73 -6.12 6.53
CA VAL A 176 -8.81 -7.24 7.46
C VAL A 176 -9.84 -8.27 6.98
N GLU A 177 -10.97 -7.81 6.40
CA GLU A 177 -12.07 -8.67 5.98
C GLU A 177 -11.85 -9.34 4.60
N GLN A 178 -11.18 -8.65 3.67
CA GLN A 178 -10.92 -9.14 2.30
C GLN A 178 -9.83 -10.23 2.20
N ASP A 179 -9.29 -10.69 3.33
CA ASP A 179 -8.15 -11.61 3.43
C ASP A 179 -8.35 -12.97 2.71
N GLY A 180 -9.59 -13.38 2.43
CA GLY A 180 -9.91 -14.67 1.82
C GLY A 180 -9.70 -14.72 0.31
N ASP A 181 -10.14 -13.71 -0.43
CA ASP A 181 -10.25 -13.78 -1.90
C ASP A 181 -8.97 -13.31 -2.61
N HIS A 182 -8.39 -12.19 -2.20
CA HIS A 182 -7.15 -11.68 -2.79
C HIS A 182 -5.96 -12.61 -2.55
N GLY A 183 -5.88 -13.18 -1.35
CA GLY A 183 -4.84 -14.14 -0.99
C GLY A 183 -4.88 -15.41 -1.83
N SER A 184 -6.08 -15.92 -2.18
CA SER A 184 -6.25 -17.12 -2.99
C SER A 184 -5.92 -16.91 -4.47
N TRP A 185 -6.37 -15.81 -5.05
CA TRP A 185 -6.05 -15.47 -6.46
C TRP A 185 -4.55 -15.25 -6.67
N LEU A 186 -3.92 -14.57 -5.72
CA LEU A 186 -2.48 -14.36 -5.75
C LEU A 186 -1.72 -15.69 -5.62
N GLU A 187 -2.16 -16.58 -4.74
CA GLU A 187 -1.52 -17.88 -4.55
C GLU A 187 -1.62 -18.74 -5.82
N GLU A 188 -2.77 -18.76 -6.50
CA GLU A 188 -2.94 -19.44 -7.78
C GLU A 188 -2.03 -18.86 -8.86
N ALA A 189 -2.01 -17.53 -9.01
CA ALA A 189 -1.16 -16.86 -9.99
C ALA A 189 0.33 -17.13 -9.71
N LEU A 190 0.78 -17.02 -8.48
CA LEU A 190 2.17 -17.28 -8.10
C LEU A 190 2.58 -18.74 -8.27
N ALA A 191 1.64 -19.70 -8.09
CA ALA A 191 1.93 -21.11 -8.26
C ALA A 191 2.34 -21.45 -9.70
N GLU A 192 1.87 -20.69 -10.69
CA GLU A 192 2.24 -20.85 -12.09
C GLU A 192 3.70 -20.41 -12.34
N TYR A 193 4.18 -19.41 -11.62
CA TYR A 193 5.54 -18.87 -11.77
C TYR A 193 6.57 -19.53 -10.86
N ALA A 194 6.18 -20.02 -9.69
CA ALA A 194 7.08 -20.61 -8.68
C ALA A 194 7.53 -22.05 -9.02
N THR A 195 7.81 -22.32 -10.31
CA THR A 195 8.09 -23.67 -10.81
C THR A 195 9.56 -24.08 -10.70
N THR A 196 10.48 -23.11 -10.63
CA THR A 196 11.92 -23.36 -10.52
C THR A 196 12.50 -22.77 -9.22
N PRO A 197 13.63 -23.30 -8.72
CA PRO A 197 14.31 -22.72 -7.55
C PRO A 197 14.66 -21.24 -7.73
N GLU A 198 15.05 -20.83 -8.94
CA GLU A 198 15.42 -19.44 -9.26
C GLU A 198 14.19 -18.52 -9.19
N ALA A 199 13.05 -18.94 -9.75
CA ALA A 199 11.79 -18.21 -9.68
C ALA A 199 11.31 -18.07 -8.21
N GLN A 200 11.37 -19.16 -7.45
CA GLN A 200 11.05 -19.16 -6.03
C GLN A 200 11.95 -18.20 -5.24
N ALA A 201 13.25 -18.20 -5.53
CA ALA A 201 14.20 -17.28 -4.91
C ALA A 201 13.88 -15.80 -5.23
N GLN A 202 13.54 -15.49 -6.48
CA GLN A 202 13.15 -14.12 -6.87
C GLN A 202 11.88 -13.67 -6.12
N ILE A 203 10.82 -14.47 -6.10
CA ILE A 203 9.58 -14.17 -5.39
C ILE A 203 9.86 -13.94 -3.89
N ARG A 204 10.60 -14.84 -3.26
CA ARG A 204 10.97 -14.71 -1.85
C ARG A 204 11.83 -13.46 -1.59
N ASN A 205 12.83 -13.18 -2.41
CA ASN A 205 13.69 -12.00 -2.26
C ASN A 205 12.88 -10.71 -2.34
N GLY A 206 11.94 -10.60 -3.28
CA GLY A 206 11.04 -9.46 -3.38
C GLY A 206 10.17 -9.29 -2.14
N ALA A 207 9.55 -10.36 -1.67
CA ALA A 207 8.72 -10.37 -0.47
C ALA A 207 9.51 -9.90 0.77
N LEU A 208 10.68 -10.47 1.00
CA LEU A 208 11.52 -10.11 2.16
C LEU A 208 12.10 -8.71 2.06
N ALA A 209 12.40 -8.21 0.85
CA ALA A 209 12.84 -6.83 0.67
C ALA A 209 11.71 -5.83 0.98
N SER A 210 10.47 -6.12 0.57
CA SER A 210 9.28 -5.35 0.94
C SER A 210 9.08 -5.33 2.45
N LEU A 211 9.12 -6.49 3.10
CA LEU A 211 8.95 -6.61 4.55
C LEU A 211 10.06 -5.91 5.33
N SER A 212 11.31 -5.98 4.86
CA SER A 212 12.43 -5.24 5.47
C SER A 212 12.21 -3.73 5.39
N ALA A 213 11.72 -3.23 4.25
CA ALA A 213 11.36 -1.82 4.11
C ALA A 213 10.17 -1.45 5.01
N ARG A 214 9.20 -2.34 5.19
CA ARG A 214 8.06 -2.16 6.08
C ARG A 214 8.48 -2.12 7.55
N TYR A 215 9.40 -2.98 7.97
CA TYR A 215 9.98 -2.93 9.31
C TYR A 215 10.60 -1.57 9.60
N GLN A 216 11.46 -1.09 8.68
CA GLN A 216 12.10 0.22 8.83
C GLN A 216 11.10 1.38 8.79
N PHE A 217 10.00 1.22 8.04
CA PHE A 217 8.92 2.19 8.01
C PHE A 217 8.24 2.30 9.39
N TRP A 218 7.88 1.18 10.01
CA TRP A 218 7.28 1.18 11.36
C TRP A 218 8.21 1.78 12.41
N GLU A 219 9.50 1.43 12.40
CA GLU A 219 10.52 2.05 13.25
C GLU A 219 10.57 3.57 13.07
N GLY A 220 10.50 4.03 11.83
CA GLY A 220 10.50 5.45 11.49
C GLY A 220 9.26 6.17 12.00
N VAL A 221 8.07 5.63 11.77
CA VAL A 221 6.79 6.19 12.23
C VAL A 221 6.74 6.26 13.75
N GLN A 222 7.15 5.19 14.45
CA GLN A 222 7.24 5.18 15.90
C GLN A 222 8.14 6.30 16.41
N ARG A 223 9.29 6.49 15.80
CA ARG A 223 10.25 7.55 16.15
C ARG A 223 9.64 8.94 15.95
N GLU A 224 8.96 9.17 14.85
CA GLU A 224 8.31 10.45 14.58
C GLU A 224 7.19 10.75 15.60
N ILE A 225 6.40 9.76 16.01
CA ILE A 225 5.40 9.93 17.06
C ILE A 225 6.06 10.31 18.40
N VAL A 226 7.17 9.66 18.75
CA VAL A 226 7.92 9.99 19.98
C VAL A 226 8.44 11.42 19.92
N LEU A 227 9.03 11.85 18.80
CA LEU A 227 9.50 13.22 18.59
C LEU A 227 8.34 14.22 18.64
N TYR A 228 7.19 13.86 18.05
CA TYR A 228 6.00 14.72 18.07
C TYR A 228 5.49 14.98 19.49
N ARG A 229 5.59 14.00 20.38
CA ARG A 229 5.17 14.12 21.80
C ARG A 229 6.11 14.99 22.64
N GLN A 230 7.33 15.28 22.17
CA GLN A 230 8.26 16.12 22.91
C GLN A 230 7.83 17.60 22.91
N PRO A 231 8.12 18.37 23.98
CA PRO A 231 7.87 19.81 24.02
C PRO A 231 8.55 20.54 22.87
N ARG A 232 7.92 21.62 22.37
CA ARG A 232 8.45 22.40 21.23
C ARG A 232 9.87 22.92 21.43
N SER A 233 10.29 23.21 22.66
CA SER A 233 11.64 23.64 23.02
C SER A 233 12.74 22.62 22.65
N VAL A 234 12.43 21.32 22.70
CA VAL A 234 13.36 20.24 22.36
C VAL A 234 13.40 19.97 20.83
N ARG A 235 12.37 20.38 20.11
CA ARG A 235 12.28 20.14 18.64
C ARG A 235 13.12 21.12 17.82
N GLN A 236 13.50 22.27 18.36
CA GLN A 236 14.21 23.32 17.61
C GLN A 236 15.72 23.07 17.51
N ASP A 237 16.30 22.25 18.37
CA ASP A 237 17.73 21.96 18.40
C ASP A 237 18.18 20.79 17.50
N GLY A 238 17.24 20.07 16.91
CA GLY A 238 17.54 18.97 16.00
C GLY A 238 17.49 19.41 14.53
N ALA A 239 18.65 19.50 13.88
CA ALA A 239 18.77 19.80 12.46
C ALA A 239 17.81 18.94 11.63
N THR A 240 16.82 19.56 11.00
CA THR A 240 15.91 18.91 10.06
C THR A 240 16.68 18.34 8.87
N PRO A 241 16.62 17.04 8.56
CA PRO A 241 17.25 16.52 7.35
C PRO A 241 16.71 17.25 6.13
N ARG A 242 17.56 17.78 5.30
CA ARG A 242 17.24 18.53 4.08
C ARG A 242 16.40 17.70 3.12
N ALA A 243 15.27 18.21 2.73
CA ALA A 243 14.24 17.55 1.95
C ALA A 243 14.52 17.52 0.44
N LEU A 244 14.18 16.40 -0.18
CA LEU A 244 13.91 16.30 -1.61
C LEU A 244 12.41 16.49 -1.83
N ALA A 245 12.04 17.34 -2.76
CA ALA A 245 10.64 17.66 -3.03
C ALA A 245 9.90 16.46 -3.64
N THR A 246 8.63 16.30 -3.30
CA THR A 246 7.71 15.29 -3.88
C THR A 246 7.68 15.38 -5.41
N GLU A 247 7.84 16.59 -5.95
CA GLU A 247 7.95 16.91 -7.38
C GLU A 247 9.08 16.13 -8.08
N VAL A 248 10.23 15.88 -7.39
CA VAL A 248 11.33 15.08 -7.94
C VAL A 248 10.96 13.59 -8.04
N LEU A 249 10.09 13.09 -7.17
CA LEU A 249 9.61 11.71 -7.25
C LEU A 249 8.57 11.52 -8.35
N LEU A 250 7.71 12.51 -8.57
CA LEU A 250 6.71 12.50 -9.64
C LEU A 250 7.37 12.76 -11.01
N THR A 251 8.28 13.72 -11.13
CA THR A 251 8.98 14.02 -12.38
C THR A 251 9.98 12.94 -12.80
N ALA A 252 10.63 12.26 -11.84
CA ALA A 252 11.43 11.07 -12.16
C ALA A 252 10.56 9.87 -12.61
N TRP A 253 9.27 9.88 -12.29
CA TRP A 253 8.27 8.93 -12.78
C TRP A 253 7.90 9.22 -14.25
N ASP A 254 7.81 10.48 -14.61
CA ASP A 254 7.49 10.97 -15.97
C ASP A 254 8.60 10.68 -17.01
N ALA A 255 9.83 10.48 -16.56
CA ALA A 255 10.98 10.21 -17.43
C ALA A 255 11.03 8.79 -18.02
N VAL A 256 10.06 7.90 -17.69
CA VAL A 256 10.04 6.54 -18.24
C VAL A 256 9.25 6.50 -19.54
N PRO A 257 9.84 6.06 -20.66
CA PRO A 257 9.13 5.93 -21.92
C PRO A 257 7.90 5.02 -21.79
N GLY A 258 6.72 5.55 -22.15
CA GLY A 258 5.45 4.82 -22.11
C GLY A 258 4.55 5.08 -20.90
N ALA A 259 5.02 5.64 -19.78
CA ALA A 259 4.19 5.95 -18.62
C ALA A 259 2.99 6.84 -18.97
N HIS A 260 3.22 7.93 -19.70
CA HIS A 260 2.15 8.82 -20.17
C HIS A 260 1.15 8.19 -21.15
N ALA A 261 1.52 7.11 -21.85
CA ALA A 261 0.58 6.44 -22.75
C ALA A 261 -0.45 5.64 -21.95
N VAL A 262 -0.03 4.94 -20.91
CA VAL A 262 -0.90 4.15 -20.01
C VAL A 262 -1.79 5.10 -19.20
N GLU A 263 -1.24 6.16 -18.62
CA GLU A 263 -2.00 7.16 -17.86
C GLU A 263 -3.06 7.86 -18.73
N ARG A 264 -2.68 8.25 -19.96
CA ARG A 264 -3.66 8.80 -20.93
C ARG A 264 -4.73 7.79 -21.30
N GLN A 265 -4.40 6.49 -21.37
CA GLN A 265 -5.35 5.45 -21.70
C GLN A 265 -6.30 5.15 -20.54
N LEU A 266 -5.80 5.11 -19.31
CA LEU A 266 -6.60 4.96 -18.08
C LEU A 266 -7.49 6.19 -17.87
N THR A 267 -6.98 7.40 -18.06
CA THR A 267 -7.76 8.64 -18.01
C THR A 267 -8.86 8.65 -19.08
N ARG A 268 -8.58 8.18 -20.31
CA ARG A 268 -9.59 8.03 -21.37
C ARG A 268 -10.65 6.98 -21.03
N ILE A 269 -10.26 5.87 -20.41
CA ILE A 269 -11.20 4.85 -19.93
C ILE A 269 -12.05 5.42 -18.80
N ARG A 270 -11.45 6.08 -17.82
CA ARG A 270 -12.15 6.77 -16.72
C ARG A 270 -13.13 7.83 -17.22
N THR A 271 -12.72 8.63 -18.23
CA THR A 271 -13.59 9.67 -18.83
C THR A 271 -14.70 9.09 -19.70
N ARG A 272 -14.48 7.95 -20.35
CA ARG A 272 -15.50 7.28 -21.17
C ARG A 272 -16.52 6.49 -20.34
N LEU A 273 -16.13 5.94 -19.21
CA LEU A 273 -17.04 5.19 -18.32
C LEU A 273 -17.95 6.11 -17.50
N ARG A 274 -17.51 7.34 -17.14
CA ARG A 274 -18.35 8.32 -16.44
C ARG A 274 -19.68 8.65 -17.10
N PRO A 275 -19.78 8.90 -18.42
CA PRO A 275 -21.09 9.20 -19.04
C PRO A 275 -22.03 7.99 -19.10
N SER A 276 -21.50 6.77 -19.25
CA SER A 276 -22.30 5.55 -19.35
C SER A 276 -22.97 5.18 -18.02
N LEU A 277 -22.25 5.36 -16.91
CA LEU A 277 -22.77 5.11 -15.57
C LEU A 277 -23.87 6.12 -15.18
N THR A 278 -23.71 7.38 -15.56
CA THR A 278 -24.73 8.42 -15.29
C THR A 278 -26.01 8.16 -16.08
N HIS A 279 -25.92 7.53 -17.25
CA HIS A 279 -27.09 7.21 -18.08
C HIS A 279 -27.84 5.98 -17.56
N VAL A 280 -27.12 4.97 -17.07
CA VAL A 280 -27.72 3.75 -16.49
C VAL A 280 -28.43 4.06 -15.16
N LEU A 281 -27.85 4.91 -14.31
CA LEU A 281 -28.46 5.30 -13.03
C LEU A 281 -29.72 6.17 -13.21
N LYS A 282 -29.86 6.92 -14.31
CA LYS A 282 -31.11 7.67 -14.61
C LYS A 282 -32.25 6.77 -15.11
N GLN A 283 -31.95 5.64 -15.72
CA GLN A 283 -32.95 4.69 -16.20
C GLN A 283 -33.52 3.76 -15.11
N THR A 284 -32.85 3.63 -13.97
CA THR A 284 -33.30 2.81 -12.83
C THR A 284 -34.15 3.55 -11.82
N HIS A 285 -34.43 4.86 -12.02
CA HIS A 285 -35.30 5.65 -11.16
C HIS A 285 -36.66 5.95 -11.80
N GLU A 286 -36.98 5.37 -12.97
CA GLU A 286 -38.27 5.51 -13.66
C GLU A 286 -39.04 4.18 -13.81
N ILE A 287 -38.82 3.21 -12.89
CA ILE A 287 -39.68 2.02 -12.78
C ILE A 287 -40.19 1.91 -11.34
#